data_4f9f280e5a9f5779cc269c1882b7ad5c
#
_entry.id   4f9f280e5a9f5779cc269c1882b7ad5c
#
_cell.length_a   1.000
_cell.length_b   1.000
_cell.length_c   1.000
_cell.angle_alpha   90.00
_cell.angle_beta   90.00
_cell.angle_gamma   90.00
#
_symmetry.space_group_name_H-M   'P 1'
#
loop_
_entity.id
_entity.type
_entity.pdbx_description
1 polymer ?
#
loop_
_entity_poly.entity_id
_entity_poly.type
_entity_poly.pdbx_seq_one_letter_code
_entity_poly.pdbx_strand_id
1 'polypeptide(L)'
;MPVTTDNTGNVETIKANGSTTAQPLAADGKRVHVLAIDDNEEFRTLITDLLEPFGFEVTAVANPVKALESFTHEKDKFQLVLLDYYMPQLDGAKTFEWLKKLNPDVKVIIVSGAEELRLRQILAQHKIDGYIRKPFRVQEALHIIRHVMNKPVGKR
;
A
#
# COMPACT_ATOMS: atom_id res chain seq x y z
N MET A 1 -5.43 -28.48 -3.20
CA MET A 1 -5.12 -27.75 -4.44
C MET A 1 -3.60 -27.68 -4.60
N PRO A 2 -3.07 -27.92 -5.78
CA PRO A 2 -1.63 -27.76 -5.97
C PRO A 2 -1.23 -26.30 -5.84
N VAL A 3 -0.24 -26.04 -5.02
CA VAL A 3 0.38 -24.73 -4.84
C VAL A 3 1.74 -24.77 -5.50
N THR A 4 1.99 -23.89 -6.44
CA THR A 4 3.31 -23.72 -7.05
C THR A 4 3.88 -22.35 -6.70
N THR A 5 5.17 -22.28 -6.44
CA THR A 5 5.89 -21.02 -6.24
C THR A 5 6.56 -20.60 -7.54
N ASP A 6 6.38 -19.34 -7.94
CA ASP A 6 7.15 -18.75 -9.03
C ASP A 6 8.56 -18.33 -8.59
N ASN A 7 9.39 -17.92 -9.54
CA ASN A 7 10.76 -17.45 -9.28
C ASN A 7 10.84 -16.14 -8.45
N THR A 8 9.70 -15.51 -8.14
CA THR A 8 9.63 -14.28 -7.33
C THR A 8 9.19 -14.53 -5.89
N GLY A 9 8.94 -15.78 -5.51
CA GLY A 9 8.50 -16.17 -4.17
C GLY A 9 7.01 -15.97 -3.92
N ASN A 10 6.23 -15.71 -4.97
CA ASN A 10 4.77 -15.63 -4.87
C ASN A 10 4.15 -17.02 -4.90
N VAL A 11 3.16 -17.24 -4.05
CA VAL A 11 2.36 -18.47 -4.07
C VAL A 11 1.22 -18.31 -5.07
N GLU A 12 1.22 -19.15 -6.09
CA GLU A 12 0.14 -19.20 -7.07
C GLU A 12 -0.92 -20.21 -6.64
N THR A 13 -2.15 -19.75 -6.50
CA THR A 13 -3.30 -20.63 -6.27
C THR A 13 -4.06 -20.82 -7.57
N ILE A 14 -4.06 -22.05 -8.09
CA ILE A 14 -4.80 -22.41 -9.30
C ILE A 14 -6.28 -22.58 -8.92
N LYS A 15 -7.12 -21.67 -9.42
CA LYS A 15 -8.58 -21.82 -9.32
C LYS A 15 -9.09 -22.78 -10.41
N ALA A 16 -10.25 -23.40 -10.15
CA ALA A 16 -10.87 -24.42 -11.02
C ALA A 16 -11.09 -24.01 -12.49
N ASN A 17 -10.96 -22.72 -12.82
CA ASN A 17 -11.16 -22.15 -14.16
C ASN A 17 -9.85 -21.83 -14.89
N GLY A 18 -8.70 -22.31 -14.42
CA GLY A 18 -7.41 -22.09 -15.09
C GLY A 18 -6.82 -20.68 -14.99
N SER A 19 -7.42 -19.75 -14.22
CA SER A 19 -6.80 -18.46 -13.96
C SER A 19 -5.89 -18.54 -12.72
N THR A 20 -4.61 -18.37 -12.95
CA THR A 20 -3.60 -18.29 -11.90
C THR A 20 -3.64 -16.91 -11.25
N THR A 21 -3.98 -16.84 -9.98
CA THR A 21 -3.90 -15.61 -9.19
C THR A 21 -2.73 -15.74 -8.22
N ALA A 22 -1.63 -15.05 -8.51
CA ALA A 22 -0.53 -14.94 -7.56
C ALA A 22 -0.97 -14.12 -6.34
N GLN A 23 -0.83 -14.69 -5.14
CA GLN A 23 -1.07 -13.94 -3.91
C GLN A 23 0.15 -13.10 -3.57
N PRO A 24 -0.04 -11.83 -3.18
CA PRO A 24 1.08 -10.99 -2.79
C PRO A 24 1.66 -11.48 -1.45
N LEU A 25 2.91 -11.91 -1.51
CA LEU A 25 3.66 -12.30 -0.32
C LEU A 25 4.79 -11.30 -0.05
N ALA A 26 5.03 -11.04 1.23
CA ALA A 26 6.22 -10.33 1.68
C ALA A 26 7.48 -11.22 1.49
N ALA A 27 8.66 -10.62 1.64
CA ALA A 27 9.93 -11.33 1.48
C ALA A 27 10.10 -12.53 2.42
N ASP A 28 9.39 -12.57 3.53
CA ASP A 28 9.38 -13.68 4.50
C ASP A 28 8.33 -14.77 4.19
N GLY A 29 7.65 -14.68 3.05
CA GLY A 29 6.62 -15.63 2.62
C GLY A 29 5.25 -15.42 3.27
N LYS A 30 5.08 -14.38 4.09
CA LYS A 30 3.79 -14.01 4.68
C LYS A 30 2.98 -13.12 3.74
N ARG A 31 1.67 -13.01 4.01
CA ARG A 31 0.82 -12.09 3.25
C ARG A 31 1.31 -10.64 3.42
N VAL A 32 1.27 -9.88 2.34
CA VAL A 32 1.56 -8.45 2.40
C VAL A 32 0.50 -7.76 3.26
N HIS A 33 0.95 -7.10 4.33
CA HIS A 33 0.09 -6.32 5.20
C HIS A 33 0.14 -4.85 4.81
N VAL A 34 -1.02 -4.31 4.49
CA VAL A 34 -1.23 -2.94 4.04
C VAL A 34 -1.80 -2.10 5.17
N LEU A 35 -1.18 -0.95 5.43
CA LEU A 35 -1.75 0.08 6.29
C LEU A 35 -2.40 1.15 5.41
N ALA A 36 -3.71 1.30 5.48
CA ALA A 36 -4.45 2.34 4.78
C ALA A 36 -4.79 3.50 5.74
N ILE A 37 -4.34 4.69 5.41
CA ILE A 37 -4.53 5.91 6.22
C ILE A 37 -5.37 6.89 5.42
N ASP A 38 -6.64 7.04 5.79
CA ASP A 38 -7.59 7.94 5.13
C ASP A 38 -8.72 8.29 6.10
N ASP A 39 -9.09 9.56 6.19
CA ASP A 39 -10.17 10.02 7.06
C ASP A 39 -11.57 9.66 6.54
N ASN A 40 -11.70 9.35 5.24
CA ASN A 40 -12.95 8.93 4.63
C ASN A 40 -13.25 7.45 4.92
N GLU A 41 -14.34 7.18 5.64
CA GLU A 41 -14.76 5.83 6.02
C GLU A 41 -15.14 4.97 4.81
N GLU A 42 -15.84 5.55 3.84
CA GLU A 42 -16.23 4.84 2.61
C GLU A 42 -15.00 4.37 1.84
N PHE A 43 -13.97 5.22 1.79
CA PHE A 43 -12.71 4.86 1.15
C PHE A 43 -12.00 3.74 1.91
N ARG A 44 -11.95 3.78 3.25
CA ARG A 44 -11.34 2.72 4.06
C ARG A 44 -12.03 1.37 3.83
N THR A 45 -13.36 1.37 3.79
CA THR A 45 -14.15 0.17 3.47
C THR A 45 -13.85 -0.31 2.04
N LEU A 46 -13.90 0.60 1.08
CA LEU A 46 -13.61 0.28 -0.32
C LEU A 46 -12.24 -0.37 -0.51
N ILE A 47 -11.19 0.20 0.07
CA ILE A 47 -9.82 -0.31 -0.11
C ILE A 47 -9.63 -1.67 0.57
N THR A 48 -10.27 -1.90 1.71
CA THR A 48 -10.27 -3.19 2.39
C THR A 48 -10.96 -4.26 1.54
N ASP A 49 -12.18 -3.98 1.08
CA ASP A 49 -12.95 -4.89 0.23
C ASP A 49 -12.27 -5.16 -1.12
N LEU A 50 -11.51 -4.19 -1.60
CA LEU A 50 -10.76 -4.33 -2.85
C LEU A 50 -9.54 -5.23 -2.70
N LEU A 51 -8.80 -5.10 -1.61
CA LEU A 51 -7.49 -5.75 -1.46
C LEU A 51 -7.55 -7.14 -0.83
N GLU A 52 -8.42 -7.36 0.15
CA GLU A 52 -8.50 -8.64 0.86
C GLU A 52 -8.79 -9.84 -0.06
N PRO A 53 -9.69 -9.75 -1.07
CA PRO A 53 -9.91 -10.87 -2.00
C PRO A 53 -8.68 -11.25 -2.83
N PHE A 54 -7.71 -10.34 -2.96
CA PHE A 54 -6.45 -10.59 -3.67
C PHE A 54 -5.31 -11.03 -2.76
N GLY A 55 -5.60 -11.35 -1.49
CA GLY A 55 -4.65 -11.95 -0.56
C GLY A 55 -3.85 -10.96 0.29
N PHE A 56 -4.15 -9.67 0.23
CA PHE A 56 -3.58 -8.69 1.15
C PHE A 56 -4.27 -8.76 2.52
N GLU A 57 -3.53 -8.44 3.57
CA GLU A 57 -4.13 -8.12 4.87
C GLU A 57 -4.20 -6.59 4.99
N VAL A 58 -5.33 -6.06 5.41
CA VAL A 58 -5.53 -4.60 5.47
C VAL A 58 -5.84 -4.15 6.89
N THR A 59 -5.06 -3.19 7.37
CA THR A 59 -5.39 -2.39 8.55
C THR A 59 -5.72 -0.98 8.09
N ALA A 60 -6.95 -0.53 8.29
CA ALA A 60 -7.40 0.79 7.88
C ALA A 60 -7.63 1.68 9.09
N VAL A 61 -7.06 2.88 9.09
CA VAL A 61 -7.15 3.84 10.17
C VAL A 61 -7.59 5.22 9.68
N ALA A 62 -8.35 5.91 10.52
CA ALA A 62 -8.98 7.18 10.17
C ALA A 62 -8.04 8.39 10.27
N ASN A 63 -6.94 8.27 11.00
CA ASN A 63 -6.04 9.39 11.21
C ASN A 63 -4.58 8.96 11.33
N PRO A 64 -3.65 9.87 11.00
CA PRO A 64 -2.22 9.58 11.02
C PRO A 64 -1.65 9.28 12.41
N VAL A 65 -2.23 9.81 13.48
CA VAL A 65 -1.74 9.54 14.84
C VAL A 65 -1.89 8.07 15.18
N LYS A 66 -3.08 7.50 14.95
CA LYS A 66 -3.33 6.06 15.14
C LYS A 66 -2.46 5.20 14.24
N ALA A 67 -2.24 5.66 13.00
CA ALA A 67 -1.35 4.97 12.08
C ALA A 67 0.09 4.90 12.63
N LEU A 68 0.61 6.02 13.11
CA LEU A 68 1.96 6.11 13.65
C LEU A 68 2.12 5.32 14.95
N GLU A 69 1.10 5.30 15.81
CA GLU A 69 1.07 4.45 17.00
C GLU A 69 1.18 2.97 16.62
N SER A 70 0.33 2.50 15.71
CA SER A 70 0.38 1.11 15.22
C SER A 70 1.72 0.80 14.57
N PHE A 71 2.25 1.72 13.79
CA PHE A 71 3.49 1.55 13.07
C PHE A 71 4.71 1.53 14.02
N THR A 72 4.69 2.31 15.10
CA THR A 72 5.76 2.33 16.11
C THR A 72 5.83 1.01 16.87
N HIS A 73 4.68 0.43 17.21
CA HIS A 73 4.62 -0.84 17.93
C HIS A 73 4.94 -2.05 17.05
N GLU A 74 4.59 -1.99 15.77
CA GLU A 74 4.68 -3.11 14.82
C GLU A 74 5.30 -2.69 13.48
N LYS A 75 6.44 -1.99 13.51
CA LYS A 75 7.07 -1.39 12.33
C LYS A 75 7.35 -2.37 11.18
N ASP A 76 7.62 -3.62 11.50
CA ASP A 76 7.96 -4.66 10.53
C ASP A 76 6.71 -5.41 10.01
N LYS A 77 5.54 -5.12 10.56
CA LYS A 77 4.27 -5.72 10.14
C LYS A 77 3.83 -5.25 8.76
N PHE A 78 4.01 -3.96 8.49
CA PHE A 78 3.50 -3.34 7.27
C PHE A 78 4.56 -3.26 6.18
N GLN A 79 4.29 -3.82 5.02
CA GLN A 79 5.15 -3.74 3.84
C GLN A 79 4.73 -2.60 2.92
N LEU A 80 3.45 -2.19 2.98
CA LEU A 80 2.86 -1.16 2.15
C LEU A 80 1.99 -0.22 2.98
N VAL A 81 2.11 1.07 2.72
CA VAL A 81 1.20 2.11 3.24
C VAL A 81 0.50 2.78 2.07
N LEU A 82 -0.82 2.86 2.14
CA LEU A 82 -1.64 3.71 1.30
C LEU A 82 -1.99 4.96 2.10
N LEU A 83 -1.47 6.10 1.70
CA LEU A 83 -1.57 7.35 2.45
C LEU A 83 -2.39 8.38 1.68
N ASP A 84 -3.53 8.80 2.25
CA ASP A 84 -4.17 10.04 1.80
C ASP A 84 -3.30 11.24 2.21
N TYR A 85 -2.93 12.04 1.22
CA TYR A 85 -2.03 13.18 1.44
C TYR A 85 -2.72 14.41 2.03
N TYR A 86 -4.02 14.53 1.81
CA TYR A 86 -4.82 15.68 2.25
C TYR A 86 -5.82 15.29 3.33
N MET A 87 -5.33 15.20 4.55
CA MET A 87 -6.17 15.00 5.74
C MET A 87 -6.16 16.24 6.62
N PRO A 88 -7.32 16.62 7.24
CA PRO A 88 -7.43 17.86 7.99
C PRO A 88 -6.56 17.95 9.24
N GLN A 89 -6.17 16.81 9.81
CA GLN A 89 -5.54 16.75 11.14
C GLN A 89 -4.01 16.66 11.11
N LEU A 90 -3.42 16.23 10.01
CA LEU A 90 -1.97 16.10 9.89
C LEU A 90 -1.55 16.26 8.44
N ASP A 91 -0.47 16.98 8.25
CA ASP A 91 0.18 17.13 6.96
C ASP A 91 0.67 15.77 6.44
N GLY A 92 0.22 15.39 5.26
CA GLY A 92 0.62 14.16 4.59
C GLY A 92 2.13 14.06 4.37
N ALA A 93 2.79 15.20 4.14
CA ALA A 93 4.24 15.28 4.03
C ALA A 93 4.94 14.82 5.31
N LYS A 94 4.53 15.33 6.45
CA LYS A 94 5.08 14.93 7.76
C LYS A 94 4.79 13.47 8.07
N THR A 95 3.59 13.00 7.76
CA THR A 95 3.23 11.58 7.93
C THR A 95 4.13 10.70 7.09
N PHE A 96 4.36 11.05 5.83
CA PHE A 96 5.27 10.34 4.94
C PHE A 96 6.70 10.28 5.52
N GLU A 97 7.24 11.42 5.94
CA GLU A 97 8.59 11.51 6.52
C GLU A 97 8.73 10.63 7.76
N TRP A 98 7.74 10.62 8.64
CA TRP A 98 7.76 9.79 9.85
C TRP A 98 7.68 8.29 9.53
N LEU A 99 6.84 7.90 8.59
CA LEU A 99 6.77 6.50 8.14
C LEU A 99 8.12 6.03 7.62
N LYS A 100 8.76 6.81 6.76
CA LYS A 100 10.09 6.49 6.20
C LYS A 100 11.21 6.53 7.24
N LYS A 101 11.09 7.37 8.27
CA LYS A 101 12.04 7.40 9.39
C LYS A 101 11.92 6.16 10.28
N LEU A 102 10.70 5.69 10.53
CA LEU A 102 10.43 4.50 11.35
C LEU A 102 10.80 3.20 10.63
N ASN A 103 10.50 3.12 9.35
CA ASN A 103 10.88 2.00 8.50
C ASN A 103 11.24 2.51 7.09
N PRO A 104 12.52 2.70 6.78
CA PRO A 104 12.95 3.18 5.45
C PRO A 104 12.57 2.25 4.29
N ASP A 105 12.34 0.98 4.57
CA ASP A 105 12.05 -0.05 3.57
C ASP A 105 10.55 -0.18 3.26
N VAL A 106 9.68 0.43 4.07
CA VAL A 106 8.23 0.41 3.79
C VAL A 106 7.93 1.12 2.47
N LYS A 107 7.10 0.50 1.65
CA LYS A 107 6.60 1.12 0.42
C LYS A 107 5.45 2.07 0.77
N VAL A 108 5.47 3.27 0.21
CA VAL A 108 4.40 4.25 0.42
C VAL A 108 3.82 4.68 -0.92
N ILE A 109 2.53 4.43 -1.08
CA ILE A 109 1.73 4.91 -2.21
C ILE A 109 0.85 6.05 -1.71
N ILE A 110 0.94 7.20 -2.35
CA ILE A 110 0.02 8.31 -2.11
C ILE A 110 -1.28 8.04 -2.86
N VAL A 111 -2.40 8.16 -2.17
CA VAL A 111 -3.74 8.03 -2.76
C VAL A 111 -4.48 9.35 -2.56
N SER A 112 -4.73 10.09 -3.63
CA SER A 112 -5.29 11.43 -3.52
C SER A 112 -6.06 11.87 -4.77
N GLY A 113 -7.03 12.78 -4.57
CA GLY A 113 -7.73 13.51 -5.65
C GLY A 113 -7.03 14.81 -6.09
N ALA A 114 -5.76 14.99 -5.73
CA ALA A 114 -5.03 16.23 -6.02
C ALA A 114 -4.95 16.54 -7.52
N GLU A 115 -5.01 17.82 -7.84
CA GLU A 115 -4.74 18.33 -9.18
C GLU A 115 -3.29 18.04 -9.61
N GLU A 116 -3.06 17.94 -10.91
CA GLU A 116 -1.77 17.57 -11.49
C GLU A 116 -0.60 18.45 -11.00
N LEU A 117 -0.82 19.74 -10.86
CA LEU A 117 0.21 20.66 -10.39
C LEU A 117 0.64 20.34 -8.95
N ARG A 118 -0.31 20.06 -8.07
CA ARG A 118 -0.03 19.67 -6.69
C ARG A 118 0.65 18.29 -6.61
N LEU A 119 0.24 17.36 -7.45
CA LEU A 119 0.90 16.07 -7.57
C LEU A 119 2.38 16.23 -7.93
N ARG A 120 2.70 17.06 -8.91
CA ARG A 120 4.10 17.36 -9.30
C ARG A 120 4.91 17.92 -8.13
N GLN A 121 4.32 18.78 -7.31
CA GLN A 121 4.96 19.31 -6.11
C GLN A 121 5.25 18.21 -5.07
N ILE A 122 4.30 17.31 -4.84
CA ILE A 122 4.48 16.16 -3.94
C ILE A 122 5.60 15.26 -4.43
N LEU A 123 5.59 14.93 -5.71
CA LEU A 123 6.63 14.09 -6.34
C LEU A 123 8.02 14.72 -6.30
N ALA A 124 8.10 16.05 -6.39
CA ALA A 124 9.35 16.78 -6.29
C ALA A 124 9.91 16.84 -4.85
N GLN A 125 9.03 16.83 -3.85
CA GLN A 125 9.43 16.92 -2.44
C GLN A 125 9.73 15.56 -1.81
N HIS A 126 9.07 14.50 -2.26
CA HIS A 126 9.12 13.18 -1.64
C HIS A 126 9.43 12.09 -2.65
N LYS A 127 10.34 11.21 -2.26
CA LYS A 127 10.62 9.98 -3.01
C LYS A 127 9.54 8.93 -2.69
N ILE A 128 8.35 9.10 -3.25
CA ILE A 128 7.25 8.16 -3.09
C ILE A 128 7.43 6.92 -3.97
N ASP A 129 6.88 5.79 -3.54
CA ASP A 129 6.99 4.53 -4.29
C ASP A 129 5.93 4.41 -5.39
N GLY A 130 4.79 5.07 -5.22
CA GLY A 130 3.71 5.09 -6.20
C GLY A 130 2.65 6.14 -5.90
N TYR A 131 1.74 6.30 -6.85
CA TYR A 131 0.64 7.23 -6.75
C TYR A 131 -0.64 6.64 -7.36
N ILE A 132 -1.75 6.76 -6.65
CA ILE A 132 -3.08 6.40 -7.13
C ILE A 132 -3.97 7.64 -7.08
N ARG A 133 -4.48 8.05 -8.24
CA ARG A 133 -5.37 9.21 -8.33
C ARG A 133 -6.81 8.80 -8.06
N LYS A 134 -7.49 9.49 -7.16
CA LYS A 134 -8.94 9.35 -6.93
C LYS A 134 -9.72 10.19 -7.97
N PRO A 135 -10.83 9.70 -8.53
CA PRO A 135 -11.34 8.34 -8.47
C PRO A 135 -10.51 7.38 -9.35
N PHE A 136 -10.43 6.10 -8.97
CA PHE A 136 -9.67 5.08 -9.69
C PHE A 136 -10.53 3.84 -9.97
N ARG A 137 -10.10 3.06 -10.95
CA ARG A 137 -10.65 1.73 -11.21
C ARG A 137 -9.89 0.69 -10.37
N VAL A 138 -10.60 -0.37 -9.95
CA VAL A 138 -10.02 -1.46 -9.14
C VAL A 138 -8.75 -2.03 -9.78
N GLN A 139 -8.80 -2.34 -11.08
CA GLN A 139 -7.67 -2.92 -11.81
C GLN A 139 -6.47 -1.98 -11.90
N GLU A 140 -6.71 -0.68 -12.03
CA GLU A 140 -5.67 0.35 -12.04
C GLU A 140 -4.94 0.42 -10.69
N ALA A 141 -5.68 0.46 -9.59
CA ALA A 141 -5.11 0.46 -8.25
C ALA A 141 -4.30 -0.82 -7.99
N LEU A 142 -4.84 -1.99 -8.32
CA LEU A 142 -4.14 -3.26 -8.17
C LEU A 142 -2.87 -3.34 -9.01
N HIS A 143 -2.90 -2.82 -10.24
CA HIS A 143 -1.72 -2.76 -11.11
C HIS A 143 -0.60 -1.93 -10.49
N ILE A 144 -0.93 -0.74 -9.97
CA ILE A 144 0.04 0.14 -9.32
C ILE A 144 0.61 -0.51 -8.05
N ILE A 145 -0.25 -1.09 -7.21
CA ILE A 145 0.17 -1.76 -5.97
C ILE A 145 1.13 -2.91 -6.28
N ARG A 146 0.78 -3.79 -7.21
CA ARG A 146 1.64 -4.91 -7.61
C ARG A 146 2.96 -4.44 -8.19
N HIS A 147 2.94 -3.42 -9.03
CA HIS A 147 4.15 -2.84 -9.60
C HIS A 147 5.09 -2.30 -8.51
N VAL A 148 4.54 -1.58 -7.53
CA VAL A 148 5.30 -1.04 -6.40
C VAL A 148 5.88 -2.15 -5.52
N MET A 149 5.07 -3.17 -5.22
CA MET A 149 5.52 -4.29 -4.38
C MET A 149 6.60 -5.15 -5.03
N ASN A 150 6.61 -5.25 -6.37
CA ASN A 150 7.60 -5.99 -7.11
C ASN A 150 8.93 -5.23 -7.32
N LYS A 151 8.97 -3.94 -7.03
CA LYS A 151 10.24 -3.18 -7.08
C LYS A 151 11.14 -3.60 -5.93
N PRO A 152 12.43 -3.86 -6.18
CA PRO A 152 13.38 -4.10 -5.10
C PRO A 152 13.42 -2.90 -4.15
N VAL A 153 13.63 -3.18 -2.88
CA VAL A 153 13.95 -2.13 -1.90
C VAL A 153 15.26 -1.48 -2.35
N GLY A 154 15.22 -0.16 -2.55
CA GLY A 154 16.40 0.56 -3.04
C GLY A 154 17.61 0.29 -2.14
N LYS A 155 18.73 -0.09 -2.74
CA LYS A 155 20.00 -0.14 -2.01
C LYS A 155 20.29 1.26 -1.48
N ARG A 156 20.50 1.35 -0.19
CA ARG A 156 20.95 2.57 0.48
C ARG A 156 22.40 2.86 0.15
#